data_5a634647ff4387b301579bccc144302c
#
_entry.id   5a634647ff4387b301579bccc144302c
#
_cell.length_a   1.000
_cell.length_b   1.000
_cell.length_c   1.000
_cell.angle_alpha   90.00
_cell.angle_beta   90.00
_cell.angle_gamma   90.00
#
_symmetry.space_group_name_H-M   'P 1'
#
loop_
_entity.id
_entity.type
_entity.pdbx_description
1 polymer ?
#
loop_
_entity_poly.entity_id
_entity_poly.type
_entity_poly.pdbx_seq_one_letter_code
_entity_poly.pdbx_strand_id
1 'polypeptide(L)'
;MSGDAHVRFRERLGVRFPRATRLVVGFEREDDARRFLDAMRARLEEFELTLHPAKTRLIEFGRHAAAQRKQRGLGKPETFAFMGFTFICGKSRQGRFQLQRKTRSDRMRTKLREIKEELRRRMHWPIPAQGRWLRQVVTGHFAYFAVPTNGRALNAFRFYLTDLWRRTLRRRSQRNCLTWDRITQITDDWLPKARILHPWPKLRFAVKHPR
;
A
#
# COMPACT_ATOMS: atom_id res chain seq x y z
N MET A 1 -28.43 23.17 1.30
CA MET A 1 -27.43 23.67 2.24
C MET A 1 -26.05 23.29 1.70
N SER A 2 -25.38 24.31 1.21
CA SER A 2 -24.07 24.20 0.54
C SER A 2 -22.99 24.08 1.61
N GLY A 3 -22.22 23.01 1.60
CA GLY A 3 -21.07 22.81 2.49
C GLY A 3 -19.80 23.12 1.74
N ASP A 4 -19.30 24.32 1.89
CA ASP A 4 -18.04 24.77 1.32
C ASP A 4 -16.86 24.03 1.95
N ALA A 5 -16.23 23.15 1.17
CA ALA A 5 -14.95 22.54 1.54
C ALA A 5 -13.82 23.51 1.18
N HIS A 6 -13.45 24.38 2.11
CA HIS A 6 -12.29 25.24 1.98
C HIS A 6 -10.99 24.42 2.04
N VAL A 7 -10.34 24.22 0.88
CA VAL A 7 -8.95 23.80 0.81
C VAL A 7 -8.06 25.03 1.01
N ARG A 8 -7.46 25.17 2.20
CA ARG A 8 -6.47 26.23 2.46
C ARG A 8 -5.11 25.81 1.91
N PHE A 9 -4.69 26.43 0.82
CA PHE A 9 -3.29 26.43 0.40
C PHE A 9 -2.51 27.44 1.24
N ARG A 10 -1.49 27.00 1.97
CA ARG A 10 -0.50 27.89 2.57
C ARG A 10 0.59 28.17 1.55
N GLU A 11 0.66 29.40 1.07
CA GLU A 11 1.81 29.92 0.35
C GLU A 11 3.02 29.99 1.28
N ARG A 12 4.09 29.31 0.93
CA ARG A 12 5.46 29.67 1.30
C ARG A 12 6.34 29.53 0.07
N LEU A 13 6.79 30.66 -0.42
CA LEU A 13 7.84 30.82 -1.44
C LEU A 13 9.06 29.96 -1.05
N GLY A 14 9.57 29.14 -1.97
CA GLY A 14 10.88 28.51 -1.86
C GLY A 14 10.92 27.04 -1.44
N VAL A 15 9.80 26.33 -1.33
CA VAL A 15 9.83 24.89 -1.00
C VAL A 15 9.85 24.06 -2.28
N ARG A 16 10.99 23.46 -2.61
CA ARG A 16 11.05 22.32 -3.53
C ARG A 16 10.19 21.20 -2.94
N PHE A 17 9.03 20.90 -3.54
CA PHE A 17 8.21 19.76 -3.17
C PHE A 17 8.91 18.46 -3.60
N PRO A 18 9.51 17.68 -2.68
CA PRO A 18 10.31 16.51 -3.08
C PRO A 18 9.48 15.31 -3.51
N ARG A 19 8.15 15.36 -3.47
CA ARG A 19 7.27 14.26 -3.93
C ARG A 19 5.95 14.84 -4.44
N ALA A 20 5.61 14.52 -5.68
CA ALA A 20 4.32 14.85 -6.26
C ALA A 20 3.17 14.43 -5.31
N THR A 21 2.38 15.39 -4.86
CA THR A 21 1.16 15.15 -4.09
C THR A 21 0.20 14.37 -4.98
N ARG A 22 -0.18 13.17 -4.55
CA ARG A 22 -1.16 12.34 -5.26
C ARG A 22 -2.53 12.61 -4.67
N LEU A 23 -3.38 13.24 -5.46
CA LEU A 23 -4.79 13.43 -5.15
C LEU A 23 -5.61 12.31 -5.83
N VAL A 24 -6.57 11.75 -5.11
CA VAL A 24 -7.58 10.83 -5.65
C VAL A 24 -8.93 11.38 -5.25
N VAL A 25 -9.77 11.67 -6.24
CA VAL A 25 -11.14 12.16 -6.05
C VAL A 25 -12.09 11.14 -6.66
N GLY A 26 -13.19 10.85 -5.97
CA GLY A 26 -14.23 9.93 -6.44
C GLY A 26 -15.50 10.66 -6.78
N PHE A 27 -16.14 10.26 -7.89
CA PHE A 27 -17.42 10.77 -8.35
C PHE A 27 -18.36 9.61 -8.66
N GLU A 28 -19.65 9.84 -8.54
CA GLU A 28 -20.67 8.86 -8.91
C GLU A 28 -20.92 8.84 -10.42
N ARG A 29 -20.80 9.99 -11.09
CA ARG A 29 -21.03 10.17 -12.52
C ARG A 29 -19.75 10.62 -13.22
N GLU A 30 -19.57 10.13 -14.44
CA GLU A 30 -18.43 10.48 -15.28
C GLU A 30 -18.42 11.96 -15.64
N ASP A 31 -19.61 12.54 -15.95
CA ASP A 31 -19.75 13.95 -16.32
C ASP A 31 -19.26 14.90 -15.19
N ASP A 32 -19.55 14.53 -13.94
CA ASP A 32 -19.09 15.32 -12.79
C ASP A 32 -17.57 15.24 -12.64
N ALA A 33 -17.00 14.08 -12.88
CA ALA A 33 -15.54 13.88 -12.86
C ALA A 33 -14.85 14.69 -13.96
N ARG A 34 -15.43 14.76 -15.17
CA ARG A 34 -14.91 15.56 -16.28
C ARG A 34 -15.00 17.05 -15.98
N ARG A 35 -16.16 17.53 -15.56
CA ARG A 35 -16.35 18.93 -15.15
C ARG A 35 -15.37 19.35 -14.06
N PHE A 36 -15.20 18.52 -13.05
CA PHE A 36 -14.22 18.78 -11.99
C PHE A 36 -12.79 18.84 -12.51
N LEU A 37 -12.41 17.94 -13.42
CA LEU A 37 -11.06 17.93 -13.99
C LEU A 37 -10.80 19.22 -14.80
N ASP A 38 -11.78 19.69 -15.57
CA ASP A 38 -11.66 20.90 -16.39
C ASP A 38 -11.63 22.16 -15.49
N ALA A 39 -12.49 22.22 -14.48
CA ALA A 39 -12.46 23.30 -13.50
C ALA A 39 -11.12 23.35 -12.71
N MET A 40 -10.58 22.17 -12.38
CA MET A 40 -9.27 22.09 -11.72
C MET A 40 -8.13 22.55 -12.62
N ARG A 41 -8.18 22.23 -13.92
CA ARG A 41 -7.20 22.74 -14.89
C ARG A 41 -7.25 24.27 -14.96
N ALA A 42 -8.42 24.83 -15.20
CA ALA A 42 -8.59 26.28 -15.27
C ALA A 42 -8.10 26.96 -13.97
N ARG A 43 -8.44 26.38 -12.81
CA ARG A 43 -8.00 26.94 -11.52
C ARG A 43 -6.49 26.88 -11.31
N LEU A 44 -5.82 25.84 -11.79
CA LEU A 44 -4.37 25.74 -11.68
C LEU A 44 -3.66 26.66 -12.65
N GLU A 45 -4.22 26.88 -13.84
CA GLU A 45 -3.70 27.84 -14.83
C GLU A 45 -3.67 29.27 -14.28
N GLU A 46 -4.64 29.69 -13.46
CA GLU A 46 -4.62 30.98 -12.77
C GLU A 46 -3.39 31.18 -11.86
N PHE A 47 -2.75 30.08 -11.42
CA PHE A 47 -1.55 30.08 -10.58
C PHE A 47 -0.30 29.67 -11.36
N GLU A 48 -0.34 29.71 -12.68
CA GLU A 48 0.75 29.25 -13.57
C GLU A 48 1.17 27.79 -13.35
N LEU A 49 0.25 26.96 -12.83
CA LEU A 49 0.46 25.53 -12.56
C LEU A 49 -0.25 24.69 -13.62
N THR A 50 0.38 23.61 -14.05
CA THR A 50 -0.22 22.69 -15.02
C THR A 50 -0.34 21.27 -14.45
N LEU A 51 -1.45 20.58 -14.76
CA LEU A 51 -1.60 19.17 -14.46
C LEU A 51 -0.71 18.35 -15.40
N HIS A 52 0.09 17.46 -14.83
CA HIS A 52 0.97 16.59 -15.62
C HIS A 52 0.14 15.54 -16.38
N PRO A 53 0.11 15.54 -17.74
CA PRO A 53 -0.81 14.71 -18.52
C PRO A 53 -0.64 13.21 -18.25
N ALA A 54 0.59 12.70 -18.21
CA ALA A 54 0.86 11.28 -17.99
C ALA A 54 0.59 10.80 -16.55
N LYS A 55 0.40 11.72 -15.59
CA LYS A 55 0.14 11.39 -14.17
C LYS A 55 -1.29 11.65 -13.75
N THR A 56 -2.06 12.40 -14.55
CA THR A 56 -3.47 12.71 -14.32
C THR A 56 -4.32 11.77 -15.16
N ARG A 57 -5.15 10.96 -14.50
CA ARG A 57 -5.95 9.94 -15.20
C ARG A 57 -7.37 9.93 -14.65
N LEU A 58 -8.34 9.93 -15.55
CA LEU A 58 -9.72 9.58 -15.27
C LEU A 58 -9.87 8.07 -15.47
N ILE A 59 -10.32 7.35 -14.44
CA ILE A 59 -10.49 5.90 -14.49
C ILE A 59 -11.89 5.49 -14.06
N GLU A 60 -12.43 4.48 -14.73
CA GLU A 60 -13.68 3.86 -14.32
C GLU A 60 -13.41 2.83 -13.23
N PHE A 61 -13.86 3.13 -12.01
CA PHE A 61 -13.58 2.33 -10.83
C PHE A 61 -14.80 2.24 -9.91
N GLY A 62 -15.05 1.11 -9.30
CA GLY A 62 -16.14 0.98 -8.34
C GLY A 62 -17.01 -0.26 -8.54
N ARG A 63 -18.16 -0.25 -7.86
CA ARG A 63 -19.08 -1.40 -7.79
C ARG A 63 -19.60 -1.82 -9.17
N HIS A 64 -19.94 -0.88 -10.01
CA HIS A 64 -20.57 -1.12 -11.31
C HIS A 64 -19.57 -1.18 -12.47
N ALA A 65 -18.34 -0.72 -12.26
CA ALA A 65 -17.31 -0.63 -13.29
C ALA A 65 -17.07 -1.95 -14.03
N ALA A 66 -17.05 -3.09 -13.32
CA ALA A 66 -16.83 -4.40 -13.95
C ALA A 66 -17.99 -4.82 -14.87
N ALA A 67 -19.23 -4.54 -14.49
CA ALA A 67 -20.42 -4.86 -15.29
C ALA A 67 -20.53 -3.94 -16.52
N GLN A 68 -20.39 -2.63 -16.32
CA GLN A 68 -20.45 -1.63 -17.39
C GLN A 68 -19.35 -1.83 -18.44
N ARG A 69 -18.12 -2.11 -18.02
CA ARG A 69 -17.01 -2.42 -18.93
C ARG A 69 -17.25 -3.70 -19.72
N LYS A 70 -17.82 -4.74 -19.06
CA LYS A 70 -18.19 -5.99 -19.76
C LYS A 70 -19.26 -5.75 -20.83
N GLN A 71 -20.29 -4.96 -20.53
CA GLN A 71 -21.34 -4.61 -21.51
C GLN A 71 -20.79 -3.86 -22.73
N ARG A 72 -19.74 -3.05 -22.53
CA ARG A 72 -19.07 -2.29 -23.60
C ARG A 72 -17.94 -3.08 -24.29
N GLY A 73 -17.77 -4.36 -24.00
CA GLY A 73 -16.70 -5.19 -24.56
C GLY A 73 -15.30 -4.84 -24.04
N LEU A 74 -15.20 -4.02 -22.99
CA LEU A 74 -13.94 -3.60 -22.39
C LEU A 74 -13.47 -4.64 -21.35
N GLY A 75 -12.16 -4.73 -21.13
CA GLY A 75 -11.57 -5.63 -20.15
C GLY A 75 -11.92 -5.29 -18.70
N LYS A 76 -11.19 -5.91 -17.75
CA LYS A 76 -11.36 -5.67 -16.31
C LYS A 76 -11.18 -4.19 -15.97
N PRO A 77 -11.84 -3.69 -14.89
CA PRO A 77 -11.63 -2.33 -14.40
C PRO A 77 -10.15 -2.06 -14.15
N GLU A 78 -9.77 -0.82 -14.39
CA GLU A 78 -8.41 -0.38 -14.14
C GLU A 78 -8.07 -0.45 -12.64
N THR A 79 -6.79 -0.55 -12.37
CA THR A 79 -6.25 -0.47 -11.01
C THR A 79 -5.45 0.81 -10.86
N PHE A 80 -5.42 1.37 -9.66
CA PHE A 80 -4.58 2.54 -9.41
C PHE A 80 -3.73 2.36 -8.16
N ALA A 81 -2.61 3.06 -8.14
CA ALA A 81 -1.66 3.04 -7.03
C ALA A 81 -1.79 4.30 -6.18
N PHE A 82 -2.08 4.12 -4.89
CA PHE A 82 -2.19 5.23 -3.94
C PHE A 82 -1.64 4.82 -2.56
N MET A 83 -0.87 5.70 -1.91
CA MET A 83 -0.31 5.50 -0.56
C MET A 83 0.33 4.10 -0.34
N GLY A 84 1.14 3.63 -1.28
CA GLY A 84 1.82 2.34 -1.17
C GLY A 84 0.98 1.10 -1.45
N PHE A 85 -0.31 1.28 -1.78
CA PHE A 85 -1.21 0.21 -2.17
C PHE A 85 -1.58 0.28 -3.65
N THR A 86 -1.92 -0.87 -4.22
CA THR A 86 -2.69 -0.98 -5.47
C THR A 86 -4.13 -1.27 -5.10
N PHE A 87 -5.05 -0.44 -5.60
CA PHE A 87 -6.49 -0.57 -5.43
C PHE A 87 -7.08 -1.33 -6.60
N ILE A 88 -7.91 -2.33 -6.31
CA ILE A 88 -8.44 -3.28 -7.29
C ILE A 88 -9.94 -3.46 -7.04
N CYS A 89 -10.74 -3.40 -8.10
CA CYS A 89 -12.15 -3.81 -8.08
C CYS A 89 -12.22 -5.34 -7.98
N GLY A 90 -12.46 -5.85 -6.78
CA GLY A 90 -12.54 -7.29 -6.52
C GLY A 90 -13.93 -7.74 -6.12
N LYS A 91 -14.04 -9.03 -5.83
CA LYS A 91 -15.24 -9.67 -5.28
C LYS A 91 -14.91 -10.35 -3.95
N SER A 92 -15.86 -10.34 -3.03
CA SER A 92 -15.81 -11.14 -1.80
C SER A 92 -16.05 -12.63 -2.13
N ARG A 93 -15.89 -13.50 -1.13
CA ARG A 93 -16.25 -14.93 -1.26
C ARG A 93 -17.74 -15.14 -1.61
N GLN A 94 -18.60 -14.19 -1.26
CA GLN A 94 -20.04 -14.20 -1.54
C GLN A 94 -20.37 -13.53 -2.90
N GLY A 95 -19.39 -13.24 -3.76
CA GLY A 95 -19.61 -12.60 -5.07
C GLY A 95 -19.87 -11.09 -5.02
N ARG A 96 -20.03 -10.48 -3.83
CA ARG A 96 -20.30 -9.05 -3.69
C ARG A 96 -19.05 -8.23 -4.01
N PHE A 97 -19.25 -7.01 -4.51
CA PHE A 97 -18.16 -6.07 -4.74
C PHE A 97 -17.35 -5.86 -3.46
N GLN A 98 -16.03 -5.92 -3.59
CA GLN A 98 -15.09 -5.65 -2.53
C GLN A 98 -13.90 -4.87 -3.06
N LEU A 99 -13.68 -3.69 -2.51
CA LEU A 99 -12.47 -2.93 -2.75
C LEU A 99 -11.29 -3.67 -2.13
N GLN A 100 -10.40 -4.16 -2.98
CA GLN A 100 -9.17 -4.83 -2.54
C GLN A 100 -8.01 -3.84 -2.52
N ARG A 101 -7.24 -3.87 -1.46
CA ARG A 101 -6.00 -3.12 -1.28
C ARG A 101 -4.86 -4.11 -1.18
N LYS A 102 -3.90 -4.00 -2.05
CA LYS A 102 -2.72 -4.87 -2.08
C LYS A 102 -1.46 -4.02 -1.97
N THR A 103 -0.52 -4.39 -1.12
CA THR A 103 0.79 -3.73 -1.08
C THR A 103 1.42 -3.72 -2.47
N ARG A 104 1.90 -2.57 -2.92
CA ARG A 104 2.60 -2.44 -4.20
C ARG A 104 3.87 -3.28 -4.20
N SER A 105 4.07 -4.03 -5.28
CA SER A 105 5.20 -4.95 -5.40
C SER A 105 6.55 -4.23 -5.41
N ASP A 106 6.63 -3.03 -6.01
CA ASP A 106 7.84 -2.21 -6.00
C ASP A 106 8.22 -1.77 -4.58
N ARG A 107 7.23 -1.33 -3.78
CA ARG A 107 7.45 -0.93 -2.38
C ARG A 107 7.92 -2.11 -1.52
N MET A 108 7.29 -3.27 -1.69
CA MET A 108 7.71 -4.48 -0.98
C MET A 108 9.14 -4.90 -1.37
N ARG A 109 9.46 -4.90 -2.67
CA ARG A 109 10.82 -5.22 -3.15
C ARG A 109 11.87 -4.25 -2.62
N THR A 110 11.59 -2.95 -2.65
CA THR A 110 12.49 -1.93 -2.11
C THR A 110 12.75 -2.18 -0.63
N LYS A 111 11.69 -2.41 0.17
CA LYS A 111 11.84 -2.69 1.59
C LYS A 111 12.63 -3.96 1.89
N LEU A 112 12.37 -5.04 1.14
CA LEU A 112 13.15 -6.27 1.27
C LEU A 112 14.62 -6.10 0.86
N ARG A 113 14.92 -5.24 -0.11
CA ARG A 113 16.29 -4.89 -0.50
C ARG A 113 17.01 -4.15 0.63
N GLU A 114 16.39 -3.13 1.20
CA GLU A 114 16.93 -2.40 2.37
C GLU A 114 17.24 -3.35 3.54
N ILE A 115 16.30 -4.26 3.84
CA ILE A 115 16.48 -5.27 4.89
C ILE A 115 17.64 -6.21 4.56
N LYS A 116 17.78 -6.65 3.31
CA LYS A 116 18.88 -7.51 2.87
C LYS A 116 20.23 -6.84 3.06
N GLU A 117 20.36 -5.58 2.71
CA GLU A 117 21.59 -4.81 2.86
C GLU A 117 21.95 -4.64 4.34
N GLU A 118 20.97 -4.32 5.16
CA GLU A 118 21.18 -4.14 6.59
C GLU A 118 21.49 -5.47 7.31
N LEU A 119 20.87 -6.60 6.90
CA LEU A 119 21.22 -7.93 7.39
C LEU A 119 22.67 -8.31 7.04
N ARG A 120 23.20 -7.86 5.89
CA ARG A 120 24.61 -8.06 5.53
C ARG A 120 25.55 -7.33 6.49
N ARG A 121 25.22 -6.09 6.85
CA ARG A 121 26.02 -5.31 7.80
C ARG A 121 26.00 -5.94 9.19
N ARG A 122 24.85 -6.52 9.59
CA ARG A 122 24.64 -7.18 10.89
C ARG A 122 24.90 -8.69 10.85
N MET A 123 25.54 -9.20 9.80
CA MET A 123 25.67 -10.65 9.58
C MET A 123 26.27 -11.38 10.79
N HIS A 124 27.29 -10.81 11.46
CA HIS A 124 27.97 -11.40 12.60
C HIS A 124 27.33 -11.12 13.95
N TRP A 125 26.25 -10.33 13.99
CA TRP A 125 25.55 -10.05 15.23
C TRP A 125 24.87 -11.30 15.80
N PRO A 126 24.72 -11.40 17.14
CA PRO A 126 23.97 -12.50 17.77
C PRO A 126 22.53 -12.58 17.21
N ILE A 127 22.01 -13.80 17.07
CA ILE A 127 20.64 -14.05 16.57
C ILE A 127 19.59 -13.24 17.33
N PRO A 128 19.63 -13.14 18.69
CA PRO A 128 18.67 -12.31 19.42
C PRO A 128 18.73 -10.84 19.07
N ALA A 129 19.92 -10.30 18.79
CA ALA A 129 20.05 -8.90 18.39
C ALA A 129 19.47 -8.62 17.01
N GLN A 130 19.73 -9.52 16.04
CA GLN A 130 19.10 -9.47 14.73
C GLN A 130 17.57 -9.64 14.82
N GLY A 131 17.10 -10.57 15.65
CA GLY A 131 15.68 -10.85 15.87
C GLY A 131 14.93 -9.64 16.44
N ARG A 132 15.48 -8.96 17.45
CA ARG A 132 14.90 -7.72 17.99
C ARG A 132 14.76 -6.63 16.93
N TRP A 133 15.81 -6.40 16.15
CA TRP A 133 15.79 -5.43 15.08
C TRP A 133 14.76 -5.79 13.99
N LEU A 134 14.74 -7.06 13.53
CA LEU A 134 13.76 -7.53 12.56
C LEU A 134 12.33 -7.42 13.07
N ARG A 135 12.08 -7.70 14.37
CA ARG A 135 10.78 -7.51 15.00
C ARG A 135 10.30 -6.08 14.88
N GLN A 136 11.15 -5.10 15.16
CA GLN A 136 10.80 -3.67 15.02
C GLN A 136 10.44 -3.32 13.57
N VAL A 137 11.24 -3.76 12.60
CA VAL A 137 11.00 -3.53 11.17
C VAL A 137 9.67 -4.16 10.71
N VAL A 138 9.39 -5.40 11.10
CA VAL A 138 8.15 -6.09 10.72
C VAL A 138 6.94 -5.47 11.40
N THR A 139 7.04 -5.11 12.68
CA THR A 139 5.98 -4.43 13.41
C THR A 139 5.61 -3.11 12.72
N GLY A 140 6.60 -2.28 12.37
CA GLY A 140 6.36 -1.03 11.65
C GLY A 140 5.74 -1.25 10.27
N HIS A 141 6.20 -2.27 9.52
CA HIS A 141 5.61 -2.64 8.24
C HIS A 141 4.14 -3.09 8.40
N PHE A 142 3.85 -3.94 9.39
CA PHE A 142 2.49 -4.41 9.64
C PHE A 142 1.58 -3.31 10.17
N ALA A 143 2.07 -2.40 11.02
CA ALA A 143 1.30 -1.25 11.49
C ALA A 143 0.72 -0.42 10.33
N TYR A 144 1.44 -0.31 9.21
CA TYR A 144 0.96 0.42 8.04
C TYR A 144 0.15 -0.45 7.06
N PHE A 145 0.65 -1.64 6.74
CA PHE A 145 0.12 -2.46 5.64
C PHE A 145 -0.91 -3.52 6.08
N ALA A 146 -1.17 -3.71 7.38
CA ALA A 146 -2.09 -4.72 7.87
C ALA A 146 -3.58 -4.32 7.75
N VAL A 147 -3.97 -3.88 6.57
CA VAL A 147 -5.35 -3.51 6.23
C VAL A 147 -6.15 -4.69 5.70
N PRO A 148 -7.48 -4.69 5.86
CA PRO A 148 -8.35 -5.71 5.27
C PRO A 148 -8.05 -5.91 3.79
N THR A 149 -8.09 -7.17 3.33
CA THR A 149 -7.76 -7.68 1.99
C THR A 149 -6.26 -7.81 1.67
N ASN A 150 -5.36 -7.31 2.51
CA ASN A 150 -3.91 -7.35 2.25
C ASN A 150 -3.17 -8.54 2.93
N GLY A 151 -3.85 -9.44 3.57
CA GLY A 151 -3.24 -10.55 4.34
C GLY A 151 -2.24 -11.39 3.54
N ARG A 152 -2.55 -11.68 2.26
CA ARG A 152 -1.62 -12.40 1.38
C ARG A 152 -0.28 -11.69 1.20
N ALA A 153 -0.28 -10.36 1.06
CA ALA A 153 0.95 -9.59 0.91
C ALA A 153 1.77 -9.54 2.21
N LEU A 154 1.11 -9.50 3.37
CA LEU A 154 1.78 -9.56 4.68
C LEU A 154 2.46 -10.92 4.89
N ASN A 155 1.77 -12.02 4.57
CA ASN A 155 2.35 -13.36 4.63
C ASN A 155 3.54 -13.51 3.67
N ALA A 156 3.42 -13.03 2.43
CA ALA A 156 4.50 -13.03 1.47
C ALA A 156 5.70 -12.20 1.96
N PHE A 157 5.48 -11.03 2.54
CA PHE A 157 6.54 -10.22 3.13
C PHE A 157 7.27 -10.98 4.25
N ARG A 158 6.53 -11.60 5.19
CA ARG A 158 7.11 -12.39 6.27
C ARG A 158 7.92 -13.58 5.72
N PHE A 159 7.41 -14.29 4.73
CA PHE A 159 8.10 -15.41 4.07
C PHE A 159 9.41 -14.97 3.42
N TYR A 160 9.39 -13.94 2.59
CA TYR A 160 10.63 -13.45 1.95
C TYR A 160 11.65 -12.92 2.96
N LEU A 161 11.20 -12.30 4.03
CA LEU A 161 12.08 -11.85 5.10
C LEU A 161 12.73 -13.04 5.83
N THR A 162 11.96 -14.10 6.11
CA THR A 162 12.47 -15.35 6.70
C THR A 162 13.55 -15.97 5.81
N ASP A 163 13.33 -16.01 4.49
CA ASP A 163 14.32 -16.54 3.55
C ASP A 163 15.58 -15.65 3.48
N LEU A 164 15.44 -14.33 3.49
CA LEU A 164 16.58 -13.41 3.56
C LEU A 164 17.40 -13.64 4.84
N TRP A 165 16.74 -13.79 5.98
CA TRP A 165 17.43 -14.04 7.25
C TRP A 165 18.11 -15.40 7.25
N ARG A 166 17.44 -16.48 6.77
CA ARG A 166 18.03 -17.79 6.59
C ARG A 166 19.30 -17.76 5.74
N ARG A 167 19.24 -17.10 4.59
CA ARG A 167 20.41 -16.97 3.69
C ARG A 167 21.54 -16.20 4.36
N THR A 168 21.25 -15.18 5.16
CA THR A 168 22.25 -14.41 5.90
C THR A 168 22.92 -15.28 6.98
N LEU A 169 22.15 -16.04 7.74
CA LEU A 169 22.67 -16.91 8.78
C LEU A 169 23.53 -18.07 8.20
N ARG A 170 23.13 -18.63 7.06
CA ARG A 170 23.91 -19.67 6.36
C ARG A 170 25.28 -19.19 5.90
N ARG A 171 25.43 -17.90 5.59
CA ARG A 171 26.72 -17.33 5.16
C ARG A 171 27.74 -17.16 6.28
N ARG A 172 27.35 -17.33 7.54
CA ARG A 172 28.26 -17.21 8.69
C ARG A 172 29.26 -18.36 8.78
N SER A 173 28.88 -19.53 8.34
CA SER A 173 29.71 -20.73 8.41
C SER A 173 29.37 -21.69 7.27
N GLN A 174 30.36 -22.23 6.62
CA GLN A 174 30.20 -23.24 5.58
C GLN A 174 29.61 -24.56 6.12
N ARG A 175 29.80 -24.85 7.41
CA ARG A 175 29.29 -26.04 8.09
C ARG A 175 27.84 -25.94 8.56
N ASN A 176 27.24 -24.77 8.46
CA ASN A 176 25.91 -24.53 9.02
C ASN A 176 24.80 -24.88 8.02
N CYS A 177 24.22 -26.06 8.14
CA CYS A 177 23.03 -26.50 7.43
C CYS A 177 21.75 -26.00 8.13
N LEU A 178 21.46 -24.71 8.08
CA LEU A 178 20.21 -24.16 8.60
C LEU A 178 19.04 -24.59 7.73
N THR A 179 18.25 -25.56 8.22
CA THR A 179 17.05 -26.08 7.57
C THR A 179 15.89 -25.05 7.63
N TRP A 180 14.85 -25.29 6.83
CA TRP A 180 13.64 -24.48 6.90
C TRP A 180 12.92 -24.61 8.24
N ASP A 181 12.87 -25.80 8.83
CA ASP A 181 12.24 -26.04 10.13
C ASP A 181 12.92 -25.22 11.23
N ARG A 182 14.24 -25.25 11.26
CA ARG A 182 15.01 -24.51 12.26
C ARG A 182 14.86 -23.00 12.12
N ILE A 183 14.89 -22.46 10.90
CA ILE A 183 14.67 -21.01 10.71
C ILE A 183 13.22 -20.63 11.03
N THR A 184 12.24 -21.48 10.75
CA THR A 184 10.84 -21.24 11.09
C THR A 184 10.65 -21.12 12.61
N GLN A 185 11.24 -22.01 13.40
CA GLN A 185 11.27 -21.90 14.86
C GLN A 185 11.84 -20.55 15.31
N ILE A 186 13.03 -20.19 14.81
CA ILE A 186 13.68 -18.91 15.14
C ILE A 186 12.77 -17.72 14.74
N THR A 187 12.14 -17.77 13.57
CA THR A 187 11.27 -16.66 13.14
C THR A 187 9.96 -16.59 13.89
N ASP A 188 9.45 -17.70 14.39
CA ASP A 188 8.23 -17.70 15.22
C ASP A 188 8.48 -17.08 16.59
N ASP A 189 9.69 -17.20 17.14
CA ASP A 189 10.08 -16.54 18.39
C ASP A 189 10.24 -15.00 18.22
N TRP A 190 10.75 -14.56 17.08
CA TRP A 190 11.15 -13.19 16.90
C TRP A 190 10.20 -12.35 16.02
N LEU A 191 9.60 -12.92 14.98
CA LEU A 191 8.81 -12.16 14.03
C LEU A 191 7.31 -12.24 14.34
N PRO A 192 6.59 -11.11 14.36
CA PRO A 192 5.15 -11.12 14.54
C PRO A 192 4.46 -11.87 13.40
N LYS A 193 3.41 -12.61 13.73
CA LYS A 193 2.55 -13.28 12.75
C LYS A 193 1.78 -12.25 11.93
N ALA A 194 1.61 -12.52 10.64
CA ALA A 194 0.84 -11.64 9.76
C ALA A 194 -0.65 -11.67 10.14
N ARG A 195 -1.14 -10.59 10.71
CA ARG A 195 -2.55 -10.39 11.10
C ARG A 195 -3.05 -9.07 10.55
N ILE A 196 -4.35 -8.99 10.27
CA ILE A 196 -5.00 -7.71 9.95
C ILE A 196 -5.17 -6.94 11.26
N LEU A 197 -4.60 -5.74 11.32
CA LEU A 197 -4.62 -4.88 12.50
C LEU A 197 -5.66 -3.75 12.38
N HIS A 198 -5.95 -3.33 11.15
CA HIS A 198 -6.90 -2.25 10.91
C HIS A 198 -8.33 -2.79 10.73
N PRO A 199 -9.34 -2.15 11.31
CA PRO A 199 -10.73 -2.51 11.09
C PRO A 199 -11.16 -2.23 9.65
N TRP A 200 -12.27 -2.81 9.23
CA TRP A 200 -12.90 -2.46 7.96
C TRP A 200 -13.28 -0.98 7.95
N PRO A 201 -13.16 -0.26 6.81
CA PRO A 201 -13.47 1.17 6.74
C PRO A 201 -14.86 1.54 7.28
N LYS A 202 -15.86 0.71 7.00
CA LYS A 202 -17.23 0.92 7.51
C LYS A 202 -17.31 0.90 9.05
N LEU A 203 -16.62 -0.04 9.68
CA LEU A 203 -16.59 -0.13 11.15
C LEU A 203 -15.84 1.06 11.75
N ARG A 204 -14.72 1.45 11.14
CA ARG A 204 -13.97 2.62 11.60
C ARG A 204 -14.76 3.92 11.46
N PHE A 205 -15.56 4.05 10.40
CA PHE A 205 -16.41 5.22 10.18
C PHE A 205 -17.55 5.28 11.18
N ALA A 206 -18.23 4.15 11.45
CA ALA A 206 -19.33 4.06 12.41
C ALA A 206 -18.90 4.44 13.84
N VAL A 207 -17.67 4.08 14.25
CA VAL A 207 -17.14 4.44 15.59
C VAL A 207 -16.89 5.95 15.72
N LYS A 208 -16.48 6.63 14.65
CA LYS A 208 -16.20 8.07 14.67
C LYS A 208 -17.44 8.95 14.45
N HIS A 209 -18.46 8.39 13.81
CA HIS A 209 -19.70 9.08 13.45
C HIS A 209 -20.88 8.17 13.79
N PRO A 210 -21.19 7.94 15.09
CA PRO A 210 -22.39 7.23 15.48
C PRO A 210 -23.61 8.02 14.97
N ARG A 211 -24.59 7.31 14.40
CA ARG A 211 -25.87 7.88 13.98
C ARG A 211 -26.77 8.09 15.18
#